data_383fff4ddee75f0eff0fd5849b504f78
#
_entry.id   383fff4ddee75f0eff0fd5849b504f78
#
_cell.length_a   1.000
_cell.length_b   1.000
_cell.length_c   1.000
_cell.angle_alpha   90.00
_cell.angle_beta   90.00
_cell.angle_gamma   90.00
#
_symmetry.space_group_name_H-M   'P 1'
#
loop_
_entity.id
_entity.type
_entity.pdbx_description
1 polymer ?
#
loop_
_entity_poly.entity_id
_entity_poly.type
_entity_poly.pdbx_seq_one_letter_code
_entity_poly.pdbx_strand_id
1 'polypeptide(L)'
;MEATQPPTYEYKCNKHLQQTFNKKWEETNMKKKVLSALLTTAMLASMLVGCGSSNEAPAASTEAKTEAPASTEAAEPAAEEGKVFNIYCWNEEFKSRLTDHYPGYEEVDGTTGKIGDITVKWNITPSDDNAYQNNLDETLLKQADAAADDKIDLFLIEADYALKYVDTDYTMPVKDLGITDADLANQYQYTKDVVTDSNGNLKGVSWQGCPGVLIYNREAAKAVLGTDDPAEVQKSVSDWDTFTATAEKMKAAGYNMVSSVNDTYRVYSNNVSSKWVQDGKIVIDDNLMKWVDDSKKMVDAKETGTFDLWSDDWSKGFYPDGKVFCYFGPAWLINFSMAADTDGSIANQGGWGATEGPQGFFWGGTWICGATGTDNASLVKDIILKMTTDEDIMKEIVVADDDFVNNKPAMEAMAADTSYQSKVLGGQNPLAMFCAGAEKIDLSNLSAYDQGCNEEFQHAMKNYFDGKASLDDALDLFYKGVEEKYPELTH
;
A
#
# COMPACT_ATOMS: atom_id res chain seq x y z
N MET A 1 -56.70 8.21 -1.48
CA MET A 1 -55.40 8.35 -2.19
C MET A 1 -54.47 7.33 -1.55
N GLU A 2 -54.36 6.19 -2.23
CA GLU A 2 -53.55 5.05 -1.77
C GLU A 2 -52.06 5.34 -2.08
N ALA A 3 -51.23 5.18 -1.06
CA ALA A 3 -49.77 5.28 -1.20
C ALA A 3 -49.26 3.96 -1.76
N THR A 4 -48.71 4.02 -2.96
CA THR A 4 -48.02 2.90 -3.62
C THR A 4 -46.65 2.72 -2.98
N GLN A 5 -46.38 1.54 -2.41
CA GLN A 5 -45.07 1.11 -1.95
C GLN A 5 -44.11 0.90 -3.15
N PRO A 6 -42.82 1.21 -2.99
CA PRO A 6 -41.83 0.91 -4.02
C PRO A 6 -41.53 -0.60 -4.10
N PRO A 7 -41.09 -1.11 -5.26
CA PRO A 7 -40.87 -2.53 -5.47
C PRO A 7 -39.62 -3.01 -4.70
N THR A 8 -39.81 -4.05 -3.90
CA THR A 8 -38.71 -4.81 -3.29
C THR A 8 -38.05 -5.70 -4.34
N TYR A 9 -36.79 -5.44 -4.66
CA TYR A 9 -35.98 -6.36 -5.45
C TYR A 9 -35.47 -7.48 -4.53
N GLU A 10 -36.13 -8.67 -4.62
CA GLU A 10 -35.58 -9.91 -4.08
C GLU A 10 -34.39 -10.38 -4.94
N TYR A 11 -33.18 -10.27 -4.43
CA TYR A 11 -32.02 -10.98 -4.97
C TYR A 11 -32.17 -12.48 -4.67
N LYS A 12 -32.67 -13.24 -5.64
CA LYS A 12 -32.57 -14.71 -5.62
C LYS A 12 -31.11 -15.09 -5.92
N CYS A 13 -30.35 -15.31 -4.84
CA CYS A 13 -29.02 -15.92 -4.91
C CYS A 13 -29.13 -17.31 -5.56
N ASN A 14 -28.55 -17.45 -6.75
CA ASN A 14 -28.63 -18.69 -7.52
C ASN A 14 -27.62 -19.72 -6.95
N LYS A 15 -28.09 -20.50 -5.95
CA LYS A 15 -27.33 -21.58 -5.30
C LYS A 15 -26.64 -22.56 -6.27
N HIS A 16 -27.13 -22.64 -7.49
CA HIS A 16 -26.55 -23.53 -8.51
C HIS A 16 -25.25 -22.99 -9.11
N LEU A 17 -25.12 -21.66 -9.24
CA LEU A 17 -23.89 -21.01 -9.67
C LEU A 17 -22.80 -21.11 -8.59
N GLN A 18 -23.15 -20.96 -7.34
CA GLN A 18 -22.21 -21.04 -6.21
C GLN A 18 -21.69 -22.47 -6.01
N GLN A 19 -22.54 -23.49 -6.17
CA GLN A 19 -22.10 -24.91 -6.14
C GLN A 19 -21.20 -25.28 -7.32
N THR A 20 -21.46 -24.72 -8.50
CA THR A 20 -20.64 -24.96 -9.70
C THR A 20 -19.28 -24.25 -9.60
N PHE A 21 -19.25 -23.07 -8.98
CA PHE A 21 -18.02 -22.31 -8.75
C PHE A 21 -17.12 -23.01 -7.70
N ASN A 22 -17.68 -23.44 -6.58
CA ASN A 22 -16.95 -24.16 -5.53
C ASN A 22 -16.39 -25.50 -6.03
N LYS A 23 -17.14 -26.24 -6.85
CA LYS A 23 -16.67 -27.50 -7.43
C LYS A 23 -15.51 -27.30 -8.42
N LYS A 24 -15.57 -26.24 -9.22
CA LYS A 24 -14.52 -25.88 -10.17
C LYS A 24 -13.25 -25.38 -9.46
N TRP A 25 -13.43 -24.66 -8.34
CA TRP A 25 -12.36 -24.19 -7.47
C TRP A 25 -11.61 -25.35 -6.77
N GLU A 26 -12.35 -26.33 -6.20
CA GLU A 26 -11.78 -27.53 -5.60
C GLU A 26 -11.02 -28.41 -6.61
N GLU A 27 -11.54 -28.59 -7.83
CA GLU A 27 -10.87 -29.33 -8.89
C GLU A 27 -9.59 -28.65 -9.37
N THR A 28 -9.55 -27.31 -9.38
CA THR A 28 -8.38 -26.52 -9.77
C THR A 28 -7.29 -26.58 -8.69
N ASN A 29 -7.66 -26.51 -7.42
CA ASN A 29 -6.71 -26.61 -6.30
C ASN A 29 -6.14 -28.02 -6.13
N MET A 30 -6.93 -29.08 -6.42
CA MET A 30 -6.40 -30.45 -6.45
C MET A 30 -5.36 -30.64 -7.57
N LYS A 31 -5.57 -30.05 -8.74
CA LYS A 31 -4.59 -30.09 -9.84
C LYS A 31 -3.32 -29.31 -9.52
N LYS A 32 -3.41 -28.17 -8.83
CA LYS A 32 -2.25 -27.37 -8.37
C LYS A 32 -1.42 -28.14 -7.33
N LYS A 33 -2.04 -28.81 -6.37
CA LYS A 33 -1.34 -29.64 -5.37
C LYS A 33 -0.61 -30.84 -5.99
N VAL A 34 -1.14 -31.45 -7.03
CA VAL A 34 -0.50 -32.55 -7.76
C VAL A 34 0.67 -32.03 -8.61
N LEU A 35 0.57 -30.83 -9.18
CA LEU A 35 1.65 -30.24 -9.97
C LEU A 35 2.84 -29.79 -9.09
N SER A 36 2.58 -29.24 -7.90
CA SER A 36 3.62 -28.89 -6.92
C SER A 36 4.39 -30.13 -6.43
N ALA A 37 3.69 -31.24 -6.19
CA ALA A 37 4.34 -32.51 -5.76
C ALA A 37 5.21 -33.11 -6.87
N LEU A 38 4.91 -32.88 -8.15
CA LEU A 38 5.70 -33.38 -9.28
C LEU A 38 6.94 -32.50 -9.56
N LEU A 39 6.89 -31.19 -9.29
CA LEU A 39 8.03 -30.28 -9.44
C LEU A 39 9.11 -30.50 -8.35
N THR A 40 8.71 -30.81 -7.12
CA THR A 40 9.66 -31.12 -6.03
C THR A 40 10.43 -32.42 -6.25
N THR A 41 9.87 -33.36 -7.00
CA THR A 41 10.57 -34.66 -7.33
C THR A 41 11.55 -34.53 -8.48
N ALA A 42 11.41 -33.53 -9.34
CA ALA A 42 12.30 -33.28 -10.49
C ALA A 42 13.61 -32.54 -10.13
N MET A 43 13.63 -31.75 -9.05
CA MET A 43 14.82 -31.03 -8.60
C MET A 43 15.80 -31.85 -7.76
N LEU A 44 15.42 -33.01 -7.27
CA LEU A 44 16.29 -33.90 -6.47
C LEU A 44 17.11 -34.91 -7.31
N ALA A 45 16.96 -34.92 -8.63
CA ALA A 45 17.63 -35.91 -9.50
C ALA A 45 18.88 -35.39 -10.25
N SER A 46 19.28 -34.11 -10.09
CA SER A 46 20.37 -33.50 -10.88
C SER A 46 21.68 -33.21 -10.13
N MET A 47 21.86 -33.70 -8.88
CA MET A 47 23.09 -33.49 -8.11
C MET A 47 23.82 -34.77 -7.76
N LEU A 48 24.15 -35.63 -8.72
CA LEU A 48 25.07 -36.74 -8.53
C LEU A 48 25.70 -37.16 -9.86
N VAL A 49 26.73 -36.45 -10.37
CA VAL A 49 27.82 -37.04 -11.16
C VAL A 49 29.00 -36.06 -11.22
N GLY A 50 30.18 -36.48 -10.73
CA GLY A 50 31.43 -35.90 -11.17
C GLY A 50 32.50 -35.65 -10.10
N CYS A 51 32.97 -36.68 -9.43
CA CYS A 51 34.32 -36.69 -8.82
C CYS A 51 35.32 -37.31 -9.78
N GLY A 52 36.46 -36.59 -10.02
CA GLY A 52 37.60 -37.15 -10.71
C GLY A 52 38.81 -36.23 -10.59
N SER A 53 39.77 -36.60 -9.77
CA SER A 53 41.00 -35.95 -9.42
C SER A 53 42.09 -36.04 -10.52
N SER A 54 43.02 -35.07 -10.61
CA SER A 54 44.45 -35.31 -10.41
C SER A 54 45.31 -34.08 -10.67
N ASN A 55 46.28 -33.90 -9.80
CA ASN A 55 47.46 -33.04 -9.68
C ASN A 55 48.19 -32.66 -10.99
N GLU A 56 48.73 -31.43 -11.05
CA GLU A 56 50.17 -31.12 -10.89
C GLU A 56 50.43 -29.62 -11.24
N ALA A 57 51.21 -28.98 -10.39
CA ALA A 57 51.93 -27.73 -10.69
C ALA A 57 53.42 -28.13 -10.82
N PRO A 58 54.40 -27.23 -11.16
CA PRO A 58 54.40 -25.79 -11.43
C PRO A 58 55.31 -25.39 -12.63
N ALA A 59 55.33 -24.12 -13.06
CA ALA A 59 56.57 -23.34 -13.26
C ALA A 59 56.31 -21.93 -13.85
N ALA A 60 57.02 -21.00 -13.30
CA ALA A 60 57.02 -19.57 -13.65
C ALA A 60 57.83 -19.31 -14.93
N SER A 61 57.44 -18.25 -15.69
CA SER A 61 58.42 -17.33 -16.31
C SER A 61 57.75 -16.06 -16.87
N THR A 62 58.21 -14.96 -16.38
CA THR A 62 58.44 -13.57 -16.81
C THR A 62 58.00 -13.09 -18.21
N GLU A 63 57.38 -11.89 -18.15
CA GLU A 63 57.46 -10.71 -19.00
C GLU A 63 57.17 -10.78 -20.52
N ALA A 64 56.14 -9.99 -20.90
CA ALA A 64 56.32 -8.90 -21.88
C ALA A 64 55.03 -8.05 -21.96
N LYS A 65 55.14 -6.75 -21.67
CA LYS A 65 54.18 -5.69 -22.00
C LYS A 65 53.99 -5.64 -23.51
N THR A 66 52.74 -5.75 -23.93
CA THR A 66 52.34 -5.23 -25.23
C THR A 66 50.99 -4.53 -25.05
N GLU A 67 51.01 -3.22 -25.26
CA GLU A 67 49.79 -2.39 -25.34
C GLU A 67 48.92 -2.91 -26.49
N ALA A 68 47.72 -3.30 -26.24
CA ALA A 68 46.68 -3.54 -27.23
C ALA A 68 45.75 -2.32 -27.30
N PRO A 69 45.26 -1.94 -28.47
CA PRO A 69 44.48 -0.71 -28.67
C PRO A 69 43.11 -0.84 -28.00
N ALA A 70 42.64 0.30 -27.47
CA ALA A 70 41.29 0.46 -26.92
C ALA A 70 40.26 -0.04 -27.95
N SER A 71 39.57 -1.13 -27.64
CA SER A 71 38.34 -1.50 -28.31
C SER A 71 37.28 -0.47 -27.94
N THR A 72 36.88 0.34 -28.88
CA THR A 72 35.61 1.05 -28.87
C THR A 72 34.53 -0.05 -28.80
N GLU A 73 33.98 -0.27 -27.64
CA GLU A 73 32.74 -0.99 -27.49
C GLU A 73 31.68 -0.25 -28.33
N ALA A 74 31.25 -0.89 -29.40
CA ALA A 74 30.13 -0.40 -30.19
C ALA A 74 28.94 -0.45 -29.26
N ALA A 75 28.31 0.69 -29.01
CA ALA A 75 27.03 0.75 -28.32
C ALA A 75 26.07 -0.25 -29.02
N GLU A 76 25.52 -1.19 -28.26
CA GLU A 76 24.43 -2.02 -28.78
C GLU A 76 23.36 -1.09 -29.33
N PRO A 77 22.72 -1.41 -30.47
CA PRO A 77 21.63 -0.62 -30.99
C PRO A 77 20.53 -0.59 -29.91
N ALA A 78 20.07 0.62 -29.57
CA ALA A 78 18.94 0.78 -28.66
C ALA A 78 17.82 -0.14 -29.14
N ALA A 79 17.28 -0.98 -28.26
CA ALA A 79 16.12 -1.81 -28.57
C ALA A 79 15.03 -0.89 -29.11
N GLU A 80 14.33 -1.32 -30.17
CA GLU A 80 13.18 -0.57 -30.67
C GLU A 80 12.15 -0.49 -29.55
N GLU A 81 11.66 0.73 -29.25
CA GLU A 81 10.60 0.94 -28.26
C GLU A 81 9.31 0.24 -28.75
N GLY A 82 8.60 -0.39 -27.81
CA GLY A 82 7.33 -1.07 -28.05
C GLY A 82 6.22 -0.11 -28.48
N LYS A 83 5.10 -0.67 -28.90
CA LYS A 83 3.90 0.08 -29.28
C LYS A 83 2.78 -0.01 -28.24
N VAL A 84 2.96 -0.87 -27.26
CA VAL A 84 2.04 -1.05 -26.14
C VAL A 84 2.83 -0.86 -24.84
N PHE A 85 2.25 -0.07 -23.94
CA PHE A 85 2.79 0.21 -22.62
C PHE A 85 1.84 -0.40 -21.57
N ASN A 86 2.27 -1.47 -20.92
CA ASN A 86 1.44 -2.19 -19.96
C ASN A 86 1.73 -1.73 -18.52
N ILE A 87 0.71 -1.18 -17.86
CA ILE A 87 0.75 -0.77 -16.46
C ILE A 87 -0.05 -1.78 -15.62
N TYR A 88 0.56 -2.27 -14.54
CA TYR A 88 -0.07 -3.19 -13.58
C TYR A 88 -0.30 -2.48 -12.24
N CYS A 89 -1.55 -2.49 -11.75
CA CYS A 89 -1.94 -1.88 -10.49
C CYS A 89 -3.14 -2.62 -9.87
N TRP A 90 -3.47 -2.28 -8.61
CA TRP A 90 -4.57 -2.94 -7.89
C TRP A 90 -5.87 -2.14 -7.83
N ASN A 91 -5.82 -0.85 -8.13
CA ASN A 91 -6.99 0.04 -8.15
C ASN A 91 -6.82 1.16 -9.18
N GLU A 92 -7.76 2.09 -9.22
CA GLU A 92 -7.75 3.19 -10.19
C GLU A 92 -7.06 4.46 -9.70
N GLU A 93 -6.47 4.48 -8.49
CA GLU A 93 -5.87 5.68 -7.92
C GLU A 93 -4.75 6.24 -8.81
N PHE A 94 -3.71 5.46 -9.11
CA PHE A 94 -2.64 5.91 -10.00
C PHE A 94 -3.13 6.18 -11.42
N LYS A 95 -4.11 5.40 -11.89
CA LYS A 95 -4.71 5.63 -13.20
C LYS A 95 -5.31 7.04 -13.27
N SER A 96 -6.11 7.45 -12.28
CA SER A 96 -6.67 8.80 -12.25
C SER A 96 -5.57 9.87 -12.20
N ARG A 97 -4.54 9.69 -11.35
CA ARG A 97 -3.40 10.63 -11.27
C ARG A 97 -2.69 10.80 -12.62
N LEU A 98 -2.40 9.69 -13.32
CA LEU A 98 -1.71 9.74 -14.61
C LEU A 98 -2.63 10.27 -15.71
N THR A 99 -3.90 9.87 -15.72
CA THR A 99 -4.87 10.31 -16.74
C THR A 99 -5.11 11.81 -16.68
N ASP A 100 -5.23 12.36 -15.48
CA ASP A 100 -5.65 13.74 -15.26
C ASP A 100 -4.46 14.73 -15.31
N HIS A 101 -3.24 14.26 -14.97
CA HIS A 101 -2.09 15.15 -14.77
C HIS A 101 -0.91 14.88 -15.71
N TYR A 102 -0.79 13.70 -16.33
CA TYR A 102 0.33 13.44 -17.23
C TYR A 102 0.12 14.12 -18.59
N PRO A 103 1.04 15.01 -19.02
CA PRO A 103 0.87 15.75 -20.26
C PRO A 103 0.82 14.85 -21.48
N GLY A 104 -0.24 15.00 -22.28
CA GLY A 104 -0.42 14.26 -23.53
C GLY A 104 -0.96 12.86 -23.39
N TYR A 105 -1.48 12.48 -22.22
CA TYR A 105 -2.31 11.28 -22.10
C TYR A 105 -3.68 11.53 -22.71
N GLU A 106 -4.15 10.57 -23.52
CA GLU A 106 -5.48 10.59 -24.15
C GLU A 106 -6.19 9.30 -23.76
N GLU A 107 -7.32 9.39 -23.05
CA GLU A 107 -8.16 8.23 -22.74
C GLU A 107 -8.86 7.73 -23.99
N VAL A 108 -8.82 6.41 -24.22
CA VAL A 108 -9.53 5.73 -25.34
C VAL A 108 -10.76 5.01 -24.79
N ASP A 109 -10.60 4.28 -23.68
CA ASP A 109 -11.67 3.63 -22.92
C ASP A 109 -11.21 3.41 -21.48
N GLY A 110 -12.08 2.80 -20.65
CA GLY A 110 -11.80 2.60 -19.22
C GLY A 110 -10.53 1.80 -18.90
N THR A 111 -9.94 1.10 -19.86
CA THR A 111 -8.72 0.28 -19.66
C THR A 111 -7.61 0.59 -20.64
N THR A 112 -7.83 1.52 -21.55
CA THR A 112 -6.89 1.82 -22.63
C THR A 112 -6.75 3.33 -22.82
N GLY A 113 -5.52 3.79 -23.00
CA GLY A 113 -5.20 5.17 -23.35
C GLY A 113 -4.10 5.24 -24.39
N LYS A 114 -3.63 6.45 -24.66
CA LYS A 114 -2.48 6.73 -25.53
C LYS A 114 -1.57 7.80 -24.94
N ILE A 115 -0.29 7.66 -25.20
CA ILE A 115 0.73 8.69 -25.02
C ILE A 115 1.51 8.77 -26.34
N GLY A 116 1.23 9.81 -27.15
CA GLY A 116 1.74 9.89 -28.50
C GLY A 116 1.26 8.68 -29.35
N ASP A 117 2.21 7.95 -29.94
CA ASP A 117 1.92 6.76 -30.76
C ASP A 117 1.86 5.45 -29.97
N ILE A 118 2.09 5.50 -28.64
CA ILE A 118 2.11 4.33 -27.76
C ILE A 118 0.73 4.11 -27.17
N THR A 119 0.21 2.88 -27.25
CA THR A 119 -1.03 2.48 -26.59
C THR A 119 -0.75 2.10 -25.15
N VAL A 120 -1.37 2.78 -24.19
CA VAL A 120 -1.29 2.44 -22.76
C VAL A 120 -2.40 1.45 -22.41
N LYS A 121 -2.06 0.34 -21.75
CA LYS A 121 -3.00 -0.65 -21.24
C LYS A 121 -2.94 -0.71 -19.71
N TRP A 122 -4.09 -0.57 -19.08
CA TRP A 122 -4.26 -0.70 -17.64
C TRP A 122 -4.67 -2.12 -17.27
N ASN A 123 -3.80 -2.81 -16.55
CA ASN A 123 -4.02 -4.16 -16.04
C ASN A 123 -4.34 -4.04 -14.54
N ILE A 124 -5.61 -3.77 -14.21
CA ILE A 124 -6.08 -3.55 -12.85
C ILE A 124 -6.60 -4.87 -12.27
N THR A 125 -6.01 -5.32 -11.18
CA THR A 125 -6.42 -6.51 -10.43
C THR A 125 -6.60 -6.14 -8.96
N PRO A 126 -7.81 -6.20 -8.38
CA PRO A 126 -8.02 -5.90 -6.97
C PRO A 126 -7.10 -6.72 -6.04
N SER A 127 -6.76 -6.14 -4.87
CA SER A 127 -5.84 -6.77 -3.90
C SER A 127 -6.48 -7.86 -3.04
N ASP A 128 -7.80 -8.10 -3.17
CA ASP A 128 -8.51 -9.11 -2.37
C ASP A 128 -7.80 -10.46 -2.45
N ASP A 129 -7.59 -11.10 -1.30
CA ASP A 129 -6.89 -12.40 -1.19
C ASP A 129 -5.51 -12.42 -1.90
N ASN A 130 -4.80 -11.30 -1.92
CA ASN A 130 -3.52 -11.11 -2.63
C ASN A 130 -3.59 -11.36 -4.14
N ALA A 131 -4.77 -11.18 -4.77
CA ALA A 131 -4.97 -11.49 -6.19
C ALA A 131 -4.06 -10.63 -7.08
N TYR A 132 -3.84 -9.34 -6.75
CA TYR A 132 -2.91 -8.49 -7.48
C TYR A 132 -1.49 -9.04 -7.46
N GLN A 133 -0.92 -9.33 -6.27
CA GLN A 133 0.44 -9.83 -6.15
C GLN A 133 0.59 -11.19 -6.86
N ASN A 134 -0.39 -12.07 -6.75
CA ASN A 134 -0.37 -13.37 -7.43
C ASN A 134 -0.36 -13.22 -8.96
N ASN A 135 -1.16 -12.30 -9.50
CA ASN A 135 -1.19 -12.01 -10.93
C ASN A 135 0.12 -11.37 -11.42
N LEU A 136 0.66 -10.42 -10.64
CA LEU A 136 1.92 -9.76 -10.94
C LEU A 136 3.08 -10.76 -10.94
N ASP A 137 3.17 -11.62 -9.92
CA ASP A 137 4.19 -12.68 -9.82
C ASP A 137 4.17 -13.60 -11.04
N GLU A 138 2.97 -14.12 -11.39
CA GLU A 138 2.81 -15.03 -12.53
C GLU A 138 3.22 -14.36 -13.85
N THR A 139 3.04 -13.06 -14.00
CA THR A 139 3.37 -12.31 -15.21
C THR A 139 4.85 -11.94 -15.25
N LEU A 140 5.42 -11.46 -14.14
CA LEU A 140 6.86 -11.16 -14.05
C LEU A 140 7.72 -12.40 -14.32
N LEU A 141 7.29 -13.59 -13.88
CA LEU A 141 7.98 -14.85 -14.19
C LEU A 141 8.06 -15.15 -15.70
N LYS A 142 7.19 -14.58 -16.50
CA LYS A 142 7.15 -14.76 -17.97
C LYS A 142 7.77 -13.60 -18.73
N GLN A 143 8.22 -12.53 -18.02
CA GLN A 143 8.68 -11.28 -18.60
C GLN A 143 9.78 -11.45 -19.65
N ALA A 144 10.77 -12.33 -19.39
CA ALA A 144 11.90 -12.55 -20.29
C ALA A 144 11.49 -13.18 -21.64
N ASP A 145 10.46 -14.01 -21.63
CA ASP A 145 9.99 -14.74 -22.83
C ASP A 145 8.77 -14.07 -23.49
N ALA A 146 8.25 -12.98 -22.91
CA ALA A 146 7.10 -12.26 -23.43
C ALA A 146 7.46 -11.55 -24.75
N ALA A 147 6.48 -11.49 -25.67
CA ALA A 147 6.60 -10.64 -26.87
C ALA A 147 6.64 -9.15 -26.43
N ALA A 148 7.24 -8.29 -27.26
CA ALA A 148 7.43 -6.87 -26.91
C ALA A 148 6.15 -6.21 -26.36
N ASP A 149 5.06 -6.25 -27.11
CA ASP A 149 3.78 -5.62 -26.71
C ASP A 149 3.04 -6.33 -25.57
N ASP A 150 3.54 -7.46 -25.06
CA ASP A 150 2.97 -8.23 -23.94
C ASP A 150 3.80 -8.13 -22.66
N LYS A 151 4.94 -7.43 -22.69
CA LYS A 151 5.78 -7.19 -21.52
C LYS A 151 5.12 -6.25 -20.54
N ILE A 152 5.40 -6.45 -19.25
CA ILE A 152 5.15 -5.43 -18.24
C ILE A 152 6.15 -4.32 -18.42
N ASP A 153 5.72 -3.08 -18.52
CA ASP A 153 6.59 -1.91 -18.55
C ASP A 153 6.71 -1.27 -17.18
N LEU A 154 5.57 -1.06 -16.56
CA LEU A 154 5.46 -0.40 -15.27
C LEU A 154 4.49 -1.18 -14.38
N PHE A 155 4.86 -1.36 -13.12
CA PHE A 155 3.98 -1.93 -12.12
C PHE A 155 4.08 -1.17 -10.81
N LEU A 156 3.01 -1.23 -10.03
CA LEU A 156 2.92 -0.55 -8.76
C LEU A 156 3.11 -1.54 -7.61
N ILE A 157 3.77 -1.07 -6.55
CA ILE A 157 3.89 -1.80 -5.29
C ILE A 157 3.46 -0.90 -4.13
N GLU A 158 2.89 -1.50 -3.11
CA GLU A 158 2.43 -0.82 -1.91
C GLU A 158 3.36 -1.17 -0.74
N ALA A 159 3.42 -0.31 0.29
CA ALA A 159 4.37 -0.41 1.39
C ALA A 159 4.40 -1.78 2.08
N ASP A 160 3.24 -2.41 2.29
CA ASP A 160 3.14 -3.65 3.04
C ASP A 160 3.87 -4.83 2.37
N TYR A 161 3.96 -4.82 1.03
CA TYR A 161 4.61 -5.88 0.26
C TYR A 161 5.74 -5.38 -0.65
N ALA A 162 6.16 -4.12 -0.53
CA ALA A 162 7.22 -3.54 -1.36
C ALA A 162 8.51 -4.38 -1.31
N LEU A 163 8.92 -4.81 -0.11
CA LEU A 163 10.13 -5.57 0.10
C LEU A 163 10.13 -6.95 -0.59
N LYS A 164 8.97 -7.49 -0.93
CA LYS A 164 8.85 -8.71 -1.74
C LYS A 164 9.44 -8.53 -3.14
N TYR A 165 9.32 -7.33 -3.73
CA TYR A 165 9.74 -7.04 -5.11
C TYR A 165 11.08 -6.34 -5.20
N VAL A 166 11.47 -5.61 -4.15
CA VAL A 166 12.64 -4.74 -4.12
C VAL A 166 13.95 -5.53 -4.32
N ASP A 167 14.12 -6.66 -3.64
CA ASP A 167 15.31 -7.50 -3.76
C ASP A 167 15.25 -8.51 -4.92
N THR A 168 14.30 -8.34 -5.86
CA THR A 168 14.19 -9.23 -7.03
C THR A 168 14.86 -8.65 -8.25
N ASP A 169 15.24 -9.53 -9.20
CA ASP A 169 15.74 -9.15 -10.51
C ASP A 169 14.62 -8.65 -11.44
N TYR A 170 13.36 -8.78 -11.05
CA TYR A 170 12.21 -8.32 -11.86
C TYR A 170 12.00 -6.82 -11.78
N THR A 171 12.45 -6.16 -10.71
CA THR A 171 12.32 -4.72 -10.50
C THR A 171 13.60 -4.03 -10.92
N MET A 172 13.49 -3.13 -11.89
CA MET A 172 14.65 -2.40 -12.45
C MET A 172 15.15 -1.35 -11.46
N PRO A 173 16.47 -1.25 -11.21
CA PRO A 173 17.03 -0.10 -10.52
C PRO A 173 16.73 1.19 -11.26
N VAL A 174 16.23 2.22 -10.57
CA VAL A 174 15.88 3.50 -11.24
C VAL A 174 17.05 4.19 -11.91
N LYS A 175 18.28 3.94 -11.45
CA LYS A 175 19.51 4.42 -12.10
C LYS A 175 19.72 3.85 -13.51
N ASP A 176 19.20 2.63 -13.77
CA ASP A 176 19.32 1.98 -15.08
C ASP A 176 18.34 2.61 -16.10
N LEU A 177 17.29 3.29 -15.61
CA LEU A 177 16.47 4.22 -16.38
C LEU A 177 17.14 5.58 -16.61
N GLY A 178 18.32 5.81 -15.99
CA GLY A 178 19.03 7.10 -16.03
C GLY A 178 18.36 8.16 -15.14
N ILE A 179 17.67 7.76 -14.07
CA ILE A 179 17.18 8.63 -12.98
C ILE A 179 18.29 8.71 -11.93
N THR A 180 18.64 9.93 -11.52
CA THR A 180 19.74 10.18 -10.60
C THR A 180 19.25 10.60 -9.21
N ASP A 181 20.13 10.51 -8.20
CA ASP A 181 19.83 11.01 -6.84
C ASP A 181 19.51 12.51 -6.85
N ALA A 182 20.07 13.27 -7.80
CA ALA A 182 19.78 14.70 -7.94
C ALA A 182 18.34 14.95 -8.42
N ASP A 183 17.80 14.09 -9.29
CA ASP A 183 16.41 14.18 -9.73
C ASP A 183 15.43 13.93 -8.56
N LEU A 184 15.83 13.10 -7.59
CA LEU A 184 15.02 12.67 -6.44
C LEU A 184 15.38 13.40 -5.14
N ALA A 185 16.14 14.51 -5.20
CA ALA A 185 16.63 15.20 -4.02
C ALA A 185 15.50 15.83 -3.17
N ASN A 186 14.37 16.16 -3.79
CA ASN A 186 13.22 16.79 -3.15
C ASN A 186 12.24 15.82 -2.48
N GLN A 187 12.49 14.51 -2.57
CA GLN A 187 11.61 13.50 -1.97
C GLN A 187 11.93 13.26 -0.49
N TYR A 188 10.93 12.81 0.27
CA TYR A 188 11.11 12.36 1.65
C TYR A 188 11.98 11.11 1.70
N GLN A 189 12.96 11.08 2.62
CA GLN A 189 13.95 10.00 2.66
C GLN A 189 13.31 8.63 2.96
N TYR A 190 12.36 8.55 3.88
CA TYR A 190 11.69 7.28 4.24
C TYR A 190 11.02 6.61 3.03
N THR A 191 10.52 7.37 2.05
CA THR A 191 9.91 6.78 0.86
C THR A 191 10.94 6.10 -0.04
N LYS A 192 12.19 6.51 0.01
CA LYS A 192 13.32 5.86 -0.68
C LYS A 192 13.83 4.66 0.09
N ASP A 193 13.85 4.73 1.42
CA ASP A 193 14.36 3.66 2.28
C ASP A 193 13.53 2.37 2.11
N VAL A 194 12.21 2.47 1.96
CA VAL A 194 11.30 1.32 1.74
C VAL A 194 11.63 0.53 0.47
N VAL A 195 12.10 1.19 -0.58
CA VAL A 195 12.32 0.58 -1.90
C VAL A 195 13.79 0.57 -2.32
N THR A 196 14.67 0.64 -1.35
CA THR A 196 16.11 0.43 -1.56
C THR A 196 16.47 -1.03 -1.29
N ASP A 197 17.02 -1.71 -2.29
CA ASP A 197 17.40 -3.11 -2.19
C ASP A 197 18.60 -3.34 -1.26
N SER A 198 18.89 -4.60 -0.94
CA SER A 198 20.02 -5.01 -0.09
C SER A 198 21.40 -4.60 -0.64
N ASN A 199 21.48 -4.24 -1.94
CA ASN A 199 22.68 -3.74 -2.59
C ASN A 199 22.76 -2.21 -2.65
N GLY A 200 21.77 -1.50 -2.07
CA GLY A 200 21.69 -0.05 -2.05
C GLY A 200 21.17 0.58 -3.36
N ASN A 201 20.47 -0.18 -4.20
CA ASN A 201 19.83 0.36 -5.39
C ASN A 201 18.37 0.72 -5.10
N LEU A 202 17.98 1.93 -5.47
CA LEU A 202 16.59 2.34 -5.46
C LEU A 202 15.83 1.64 -6.60
N LYS A 203 14.68 1.01 -6.28
CA LYS A 203 13.92 0.15 -7.19
C LYS A 203 12.56 0.72 -7.60
N GLY A 204 12.14 1.82 -6.99
CA GLY A 204 10.87 2.48 -7.29
C GLY A 204 10.84 3.90 -6.78
N VAL A 205 9.86 4.69 -7.22
CA VAL A 205 9.68 6.08 -6.82
C VAL A 205 8.22 6.33 -6.51
N SER A 206 7.90 6.92 -5.36
CA SER A 206 6.52 7.21 -4.98
C SER A 206 6.13 8.65 -5.29
N TRP A 207 4.88 8.84 -5.74
CA TRP A 207 4.30 10.19 -5.78
C TRP A 207 3.70 10.61 -4.43
N GLN A 208 3.39 9.66 -3.53
CA GLN A 208 2.72 9.90 -2.25
C GLN A 208 3.70 9.88 -1.08
N GLY A 209 3.43 10.73 -0.07
CA GLY A 209 4.19 10.72 1.19
C GLY A 209 3.52 9.92 2.31
N CYS A 210 2.21 9.88 2.37
CA CYS A 210 1.36 9.07 3.26
C CYS A 210 1.57 9.19 4.78
N PRO A 211 1.91 10.37 5.35
CA PRO A 211 1.83 10.55 6.79
C PRO A 211 0.38 10.42 7.25
N GLY A 212 0.15 9.73 8.37
CA GLY A 212 -1.19 9.51 8.92
C GLY A 212 -1.60 10.57 9.92
N VAL A 213 -2.90 10.86 9.96
CA VAL A 213 -3.55 11.80 10.89
C VAL A 213 -4.85 11.20 11.42
N LEU A 214 -5.43 11.82 12.45
CA LEU A 214 -6.78 11.56 12.91
C LEU A 214 -7.78 12.43 12.16
N ILE A 215 -8.73 11.80 11.46
CA ILE A 215 -9.79 12.44 10.66
C ILE A 215 -11.09 12.34 11.47
N TYR A 216 -11.65 13.47 11.90
CA TYR A 216 -12.81 13.49 12.78
C TYR A 216 -14.06 14.09 12.14
N ASN A 217 -15.22 13.58 12.54
CA ASN A 217 -16.52 14.10 12.18
C ASN A 217 -16.79 15.42 12.93
N ARG A 218 -16.89 16.53 12.20
CA ARG A 218 -17.11 17.87 12.77
C ARG A 218 -18.44 18.00 13.52
N GLU A 219 -19.50 17.36 13.03
CA GLU A 219 -20.80 17.37 13.70
C GLU A 219 -20.71 16.68 15.06
N ALA A 220 -20.09 15.50 15.10
CA ALA A 220 -19.89 14.75 16.35
C ALA A 220 -19.00 15.51 17.33
N ALA A 221 -17.88 16.11 16.85
CA ALA A 221 -17.00 16.94 17.66
C ALA A 221 -17.76 18.12 18.28
N LYS A 222 -18.52 18.85 17.49
CA LYS A 222 -19.31 19.98 17.96
C LYS A 222 -20.39 19.57 18.95
N ALA A 223 -21.09 18.46 18.70
CA ALA A 223 -22.13 17.96 19.57
C ALA A 223 -21.60 17.46 20.93
N VAL A 224 -20.43 16.83 20.97
CA VAL A 224 -19.92 16.13 22.16
C VAL A 224 -18.81 16.92 22.87
N LEU A 225 -17.91 17.54 22.10
CA LEU A 225 -16.77 18.30 22.64
C LEU A 225 -17.07 19.81 22.75
N GLY A 226 -18.16 20.27 22.10
CA GLY A 226 -18.56 21.68 22.05
C GLY A 226 -17.76 22.51 21.03
N THR A 227 -16.91 21.89 20.23
CA THR A 227 -16.08 22.55 19.23
C THR A 227 -15.82 21.61 18.07
N ASP A 228 -15.61 22.16 16.87
CA ASP A 228 -15.10 21.48 15.68
C ASP A 228 -13.78 22.10 15.17
N ASP A 229 -13.18 22.97 15.98
CA ASP A 229 -11.87 23.54 15.68
C ASP A 229 -10.76 22.47 15.84
N PRO A 230 -9.89 22.27 14.84
CA PRO A 230 -8.88 21.20 14.87
C PRO A 230 -7.93 21.28 16.06
N ALA A 231 -7.50 22.48 16.46
CA ALA A 231 -6.57 22.67 17.57
C ALA A 231 -7.22 22.38 18.94
N GLU A 232 -8.53 22.65 19.07
CA GLU A 232 -9.29 22.32 20.28
C GLU A 232 -9.64 20.83 20.32
N VAL A 233 -10.00 20.22 19.19
CA VAL A 233 -10.24 18.76 19.09
C VAL A 233 -8.97 18.00 19.43
N GLN A 234 -7.79 18.44 18.97
CA GLN A 234 -6.50 17.82 19.30
C GLN A 234 -6.32 17.65 20.81
N LYS A 235 -6.73 18.61 21.65
CA LYS A 235 -6.60 18.49 23.10
C LYS A 235 -7.39 17.32 23.71
N SER A 236 -8.42 16.87 23.01
CA SER A 236 -9.27 15.74 23.43
C SER A 236 -8.76 14.38 22.93
N VAL A 237 -7.75 14.36 22.05
CA VAL A 237 -7.20 13.16 21.40
C VAL A 237 -5.66 13.19 21.33
N SER A 238 -5.01 13.99 22.18
CA SER A 238 -3.57 14.26 22.14
C SER A 238 -2.68 13.09 22.57
N ASP A 239 -3.24 12.13 23.23
CA ASP A 239 -2.63 10.89 23.70
C ASP A 239 -3.70 9.80 23.88
N TRP A 240 -3.29 8.56 24.15
CA TRP A 240 -4.22 7.44 24.28
C TRP A 240 -5.13 7.54 25.51
N ASP A 241 -4.73 8.24 26.58
CA ASP A 241 -5.56 8.45 27.77
C ASP A 241 -6.70 9.43 27.46
N THR A 242 -6.38 10.58 26.83
CA THR A 242 -7.40 11.55 26.41
C THR A 242 -8.27 10.99 25.29
N PHE A 243 -7.73 10.17 24.39
CA PHE A 243 -8.50 9.45 23.36
C PHE A 243 -9.53 8.50 23.98
N THR A 244 -9.14 7.71 24.98
CA THR A 244 -10.04 6.80 25.70
C THR A 244 -11.13 7.57 26.45
N ALA A 245 -10.76 8.65 27.16
CA ALA A 245 -11.74 9.51 27.84
C ALA A 245 -12.72 10.20 26.87
N THR A 246 -12.29 10.43 25.63
CA THR A 246 -13.16 10.96 24.58
C THR A 246 -14.08 9.86 24.02
N ALA A 247 -13.61 8.62 23.90
CA ALA A 247 -14.41 7.47 23.48
C ALA A 247 -15.63 7.26 24.40
N GLU A 248 -15.44 7.37 25.73
CA GLU A 248 -16.55 7.31 26.69
C GLU A 248 -17.60 8.39 26.45
N LYS A 249 -17.19 9.63 26.15
CA LYS A 249 -18.10 10.74 25.85
C LYS A 249 -18.84 10.53 24.53
N MET A 250 -18.11 10.10 23.50
CA MET A 250 -18.71 9.79 22.19
C MET A 250 -19.76 8.72 22.30
N LYS A 251 -19.46 7.63 23.01
CA LYS A 251 -20.43 6.58 23.28
C LYS A 251 -21.66 7.06 24.04
N ALA A 252 -21.48 7.86 25.07
CA ALA A 252 -22.61 8.41 25.83
C ALA A 252 -23.55 9.25 24.95
N ALA A 253 -23.04 9.83 23.87
CA ALA A 253 -23.78 10.59 22.86
C ALA A 253 -24.27 9.73 21.68
N GLY A 254 -23.99 8.42 21.66
CA GLY A 254 -24.45 7.50 20.63
C GLY A 254 -23.54 7.39 19.42
N TYR A 255 -22.26 7.79 19.55
CA TYR A 255 -21.26 7.62 18.53
C TYR A 255 -20.27 6.51 18.91
N ASN A 256 -19.77 5.76 17.92
CA ASN A 256 -18.55 4.99 18.06
C ASN A 256 -17.35 5.92 17.99
N MET A 257 -16.28 5.63 18.74
CA MET A 257 -15.05 6.42 18.68
C MET A 257 -14.37 6.23 17.32
N VAL A 258 -14.18 4.98 16.90
CA VAL A 258 -13.71 4.57 15.56
C VAL A 258 -14.69 3.55 14.99
N SER A 259 -14.69 3.32 13.68
CA SER A 259 -15.55 2.32 13.04
C SER A 259 -15.15 0.90 13.45
N SER A 260 -13.87 0.64 13.46
CA SER A 260 -13.29 -0.66 13.81
C SER A 260 -12.04 -0.47 14.66
N VAL A 261 -11.68 -1.46 15.48
CA VAL A 261 -10.37 -1.52 16.15
C VAL A 261 -9.21 -1.47 15.16
N ASN A 262 -9.44 -1.94 13.94
CA ASN A 262 -8.44 -1.93 12.88
C ASN A 262 -8.06 -0.52 12.40
N ASP A 263 -8.92 0.49 12.63
CA ASP A 263 -8.59 1.91 12.33
C ASP A 263 -7.38 2.41 13.10
N THR A 264 -7.15 1.91 14.31
CA THR A 264 -6.02 2.30 15.15
C THR A 264 -4.77 1.45 14.93
N TYR A 265 -4.89 0.30 14.25
CA TYR A 265 -3.79 -0.67 14.14
C TYR A 265 -2.49 -0.06 13.62
N ARG A 266 -2.55 0.72 12.53
CA ARG A 266 -1.36 1.34 11.92
C ARG A 266 -0.65 2.32 12.84
N VAL A 267 -1.38 2.98 13.73
CA VAL A 267 -0.77 3.88 14.73
C VAL A 267 0.13 3.10 15.69
N TYR A 268 -0.30 1.91 16.10
CA TYR A 268 0.50 1.07 16.98
C TYR A 268 1.60 0.32 16.22
N SER A 269 1.30 -0.27 15.07
CA SER A 269 2.24 -1.11 14.31
C SER A 269 3.41 -0.32 13.69
N ASN A 270 3.23 0.97 13.41
CA ASN A 270 4.33 1.81 12.94
C ASN A 270 5.24 2.32 14.09
N ASN A 271 4.78 2.22 15.32
CA ASN A 271 5.53 2.70 16.47
C ASN A 271 6.10 1.55 17.32
N VAL A 272 6.46 0.45 16.67
CA VAL A 272 7.10 -0.71 17.28
C VAL A 272 8.60 -0.46 17.49
N SER A 273 9.15 -1.06 18.53
CA SER A 273 10.57 -0.99 18.87
C SER A 273 11.40 -2.07 18.17
N SER A 274 10.75 -3.05 17.55
CA SER A 274 11.42 -4.20 16.93
C SER A 274 10.65 -4.73 15.72
N LYS A 275 11.38 -5.40 14.83
CA LYS A 275 10.80 -6.13 13.68
C LYS A 275 10.02 -7.34 14.16
N TRP A 276 9.04 -7.77 13.34
CA TRP A 276 8.29 -9.01 13.55
C TRP A 276 9.16 -10.28 13.63
N VAL A 277 10.31 -10.27 12.95
CA VAL A 277 11.20 -11.43 12.92
C VAL A 277 12.60 -11.03 13.36
N GLN A 278 13.14 -11.74 14.37
CA GLN A 278 14.49 -11.59 14.87
C GLN A 278 15.15 -12.97 14.96
N ASP A 279 16.28 -13.15 14.30
CA ASP A 279 17.03 -14.42 14.26
C ASP A 279 16.17 -15.64 13.91
N GLY A 280 15.22 -15.48 12.97
CA GLY A 280 14.30 -16.53 12.54
C GLY A 280 13.15 -16.83 13.52
N LYS A 281 12.97 -16.00 14.55
CA LYS A 281 11.88 -16.11 15.51
C LYS A 281 10.85 -14.99 15.33
N ILE A 282 9.59 -15.35 15.45
CA ILE A 282 8.47 -14.40 15.47
C ILE A 282 8.47 -13.70 16.82
N VAL A 283 8.45 -12.37 16.80
CA VAL A 283 8.46 -11.50 17.99
C VAL A 283 7.27 -10.54 17.90
N ILE A 284 6.40 -10.59 18.89
CA ILE A 284 5.30 -9.63 19.02
C ILE A 284 5.80 -8.48 19.90
N ASP A 285 5.86 -7.27 19.32
CA ASP A 285 6.27 -6.06 20.04
C ASP A 285 5.25 -5.69 21.12
N ASP A 286 5.73 -5.12 22.25
CA ASP A 286 4.85 -4.70 23.36
C ASP A 286 3.80 -3.67 22.92
N ASN A 287 4.11 -2.85 21.91
CA ASN A 287 3.16 -1.86 21.39
C ASN A 287 1.98 -2.53 20.62
N LEU A 288 2.23 -3.67 19.99
CA LEU A 288 1.16 -4.46 19.37
C LEU A 288 0.27 -5.12 20.43
N MET A 289 0.86 -5.63 21.51
CA MET A 289 0.08 -6.15 22.64
C MET A 289 -0.72 -5.04 23.33
N LYS A 290 -0.19 -3.83 23.38
CA LYS A 290 -0.95 -2.66 23.87
C LYS A 290 -2.16 -2.37 22.97
N TRP A 291 -2.01 -2.45 21.64
CA TRP A 291 -3.15 -2.36 20.73
C TRP A 291 -4.22 -3.41 21.03
N VAL A 292 -3.83 -4.66 21.30
CA VAL A 292 -4.75 -5.74 21.68
C VAL A 292 -5.53 -5.39 22.93
N ASP A 293 -4.84 -4.93 23.98
CA ASP A 293 -5.43 -4.59 25.26
C ASP A 293 -6.39 -3.39 25.14
N ASP A 294 -5.99 -2.33 24.45
CA ASP A 294 -6.79 -1.12 24.31
C ASP A 294 -8.00 -1.37 23.39
N SER A 295 -7.82 -2.12 22.30
CA SER A 295 -8.90 -2.55 21.42
C SER A 295 -9.93 -3.40 22.14
N LYS A 296 -9.50 -4.38 22.96
CA LYS A 296 -10.41 -5.22 23.74
C LYS A 296 -11.25 -4.40 24.72
N LYS A 297 -10.64 -3.43 25.41
CA LYS A 297 -11.36 -2.51 26.31
C LYS A 297 -12.43 -1.72 25.56
N MET A 298 -12.10 -1.16 24.39
CA MET A 298 -13.04 -0.39 23.57
C MET A 298 -14.21 -1.26 23.05
N VAL A 299 -13.92 -2.50 22.62
CA VAL A 299 -14.95 -3.45 22.18
C VAL A 299 -15.88 -3.82 23.33
N ASP A 300 -15.34 -4.17 24.51
CA ASP A 300 -16.11 -4.53 25.70
C ASP A 300 -16.96 -3.35 26.20
N ALA A 301 -16.41 -2.13 26.09
CA ALA A 301 -17.15 -0.90 26.35
C ALA A 301 -18.16 -0.56 25.24
N LYS A 302 -18.15 -1.23 24.09
CA LYS A 302 -18.97 -0.96 22.88
C LYS A 302 -18.73 0.44 22.31
N GLU A 303 -17.52 0.88 22.26
CA GLU A 303 -17.06 2.16 21.72
C GLU A 303 -16.59 2.06 20.27
N THR A 304 -16.46 0.84 19.76
CA THR A 304 -16.02 0.50 18.42
C THR A 304 -16.57 -0.83 17.95
N GLY A 305 -16.51 -1.11 16.64
CA GLY A 305 -16.74 -2.42 16.03
C GLY A 305 -15.45 -3.23 15.86
N THR A 306 -15.60 -4.42 15.27
CA THR A 306 -14.51 -5.33 14.89
C THR A 306 -14.58 -5.66 13.39
N PHE A 307 -15.03 -4.70 12.59
CA PHE A 307 -15.20 -4.86 11.14
C PHE A 307 -13.84 -4.96 10.44
N ASP A 308 -13.81 -5.71 9.36
CA ASP A 308 -12.66 -5.68 8.48
C ASP A 308 -12.62 -4.34 7.72
N LEU A 309 -11.42 -3.76 7.56
CA LEU A 309 -11.24 -2.56 6.75
C LEU A 309 -11.77 -2.82 5.33
N TRP A 310 -12.29 -1.79 4.70
CA TRP A 310 -12.89 -1.80 3.36
C TRP A 310 -14.22 -2.55 3.25
N SER A 311 -14.73 -3.15 4.33
CA SER A 311 -16.07 -3.76 4.33
C SER A 311 -17.18 -2.71 4.31
N ASP A 312 -18.37 -3.12 3.83
CA ASP A 312 -19.56 -2.26 3.85
C ASP A 312 -19.91 -1.79 5.28
N ASP A 313 -19.69 -2.64 6.30
CA ASP A 313 -19.97 -2.28 7.69
C ASP A 313 -18.99 -1.23 8.22
N TRP A 314 -17.72 -1.29 7.83
CA TRP A 314 -16.72 -0.29 8.18
C TRP A 314 -17.00 1.06 7.50
N SER A 315 -17.33 1.06 6.21
CA SER A 315 -17.57 2.27 5.42
C SER A 315 -18.91 2.97 5.73
N LYS A 316 -19.83 2.34 6.47
CA LYS A 316 -21.06 3.00 6.95
C LYS A 316 -20.78 4.29 7.73
N GLY A 317 -19.65 4.34 8.43
CA GLY A 317 -19.24 5.52 9.19
C GLY A 317 -18.88 6.74 8.32
N PHE A 318 -18.74 6.58 7.00
CA PHE A 318 -18.55 7.70 6.06
C PHE A 318 -19.83 8.50 5.83
N TYR A 319 -20.96 8.00 6.36
CA TYR A 319 -22.27 8.62 6.27
C TYR A 319 -22.80 9.01 7.66
N PRO A 320 -23.64 10.06 7.77
CA PRO A 320 -24.14 10.57 9.06
C PRO A 320 -24.80 9.52 9.94
N ASP A 321 -25.50 8.55 9.34
CA ASP A 321 -26.22 7.49 10.05
C ASP A 321 -25.28 6.45 10.68
N GLY A 322 -24.04 6.34 10.20
CA GLY A 322 -23.04 5.42 10.73
C GLY A 322 -22.53 5.78 12.13
N LYS A 323 -22.70 7.07 12.53
CA LYS A 323 -22.36 7.55 13.88
C LYS A 323 -20.96 7.19 14.34
N VAL A 324 -19.96 7.41 13.49
CA VAL A 324 -18.53 7.26 13.80
C VAL A 324 -17.91 8.64 14.02
N PHE A 325 -17.10 8.78 15.09
CA PHE A 325 -16.41 10.02 15.38
C PHE A 325 -15.16 10.20 14.55
N CYS A 326 -14.27 9.21 14.49
CA CYS A 326 -13.03 9.40 13.76
C CYS A 326 -12.52 8.14 13.04
N TYR A 327 -11.62 8.40 12.10
CA TYR A 327 -10.80 7.44 11.38
C TYR A 327 -9.32 7.85 11.49
N PHE A 328 -8.42 6.93 11.24
CA PHE A 328 -7.00 7.20 11.12
C PHE A 328 -6.54 6.91 9.69
N GLY A 329 -5.89 7.85 9.06
CA GLY A 329 -5.40 7.65 7.71
C GLY A 329 -4.63 8.83 7.13
N PRO A 330 -3.93 8.61 6.02
CA PRO A 330 -3.26 9.67 5.26
C PRO A 330 -4.23 10.41 4.32
N ALA A 331 -3.67 11.30 3.49
CA ALA A 331 -4.45 12.14 2.59
C ALA A 331 -5.29 11.32 1.58
N TRP A 332 -4.76 10.22 1.04
CA TRP A 332 -5.50 9.36 0.11
C TRP A 332 -6.78 8.75 0.73
N LEU A 333 -6.80 8.49 2.05
CA LEU A 333 -8.03 8.02 2.70
C LEU A 333 -9.12 9.09 2.62
N ILE A 334 -8.75 10.36 2.83
CA ILE A 334 -9.68 11.49 2.89
C ILE A 334 -10.42 11.67 1.57
N ASN A 335 -9.72 11.76 0.46
CA ASN A 335 -10.34 12.07 -0.83
C ASN A 335 -10.76 10.82 -1.62
N PHE A 336 -9.87 9.83 -1.74
CA PHE A 336 -10.09 8.66 -2.59
C PHE A 336 -11.02 7.63 -1.96
N SER A 337 -10.94 7.40 -0.62
CA SER A 337 -11.63 6.28 0.02
C SER A 337 -12.90 6.66 0.79
N MET A 338 -12.99 7.89 1.35
CA MET A 338 -14.08 8.30 2.24
C MET A 338 -15.33 8.81 1.50
N ALA A 339 -15.56 8.35 0.27
CA ALA A 339 -16.75 8.67 -0.54
C ALA A 339 -16.93 10.18 -0.82
N ALA A 340 -15.84 10.91 -1.09
CA ALA A 340 -15.84 12.36 -1.30
C ALA A 340 -16.81 12.81 -2.42
N ASP A 341 -16.94 12.02 -3.48
CA ASP A 341 -17.81 12.30 -4.62
C ASP A 341 -19.22 11.71 -4.50
N THR A 342 -19.56 11.12 -3.34
CA THR A 342 -20.86 10.47 -3.14
C THR A 342 -21.82 11.38 -2.40
N ASP A 343 -22.96 11.66 -3.02
CA ASP A 343 -24.02 12.47 -2.42
C ASP A 343 -24.47 11.90 -1.06
N GLY A 344 -24.53 12.77 -0.06
CA GLY A 344 -24.97 12.40 1.30
C GLY A 344 -23.85 11.86 2.19
N SER A 345 -22.64 11.63 1.70
CA SER A 345 -21.50 11.32 2.55
C SER A 345 -21.06 12.55 3.37
N ILE A 346 -20.39 12.29 4.48
CA ILE A 346 -19.82 13.37 5.32
C ILE A 346 -18.74 14.12 4.53
N ALA A 347 -17.91 13.40 3.77
CA ALA A 347 -16.84 13.97 2.95
C ALA A 347 -17.37 14.94 1.87
N ASN A 348 -18.41 14.53 1.13
CA ASN A 348 -19.04 15.36 0.10
C ASN A 348 -19.60 16.69 0.65
N GLN A 349 -19.99 16.69 1.94
CA GLN A 349 -20.53 17.86 2.63
C GLN A 349 -19.45 18.72 3.32
N GLY A 350 -18.16 18.36 3.24
CA GLY A 350 -17.08 19.00 3.98
C GLY A 350 -17.18 18.82 5.49
N GLY A 351 -17.76 17.71 5.92
CA GLY A 351 -18.07 17.43 7.32
C GLY A 351 -16.93 16.80 8.12
N TRP A 352 -15.78 16.53 7.51
CA TRP A 352 -14.60 16.05 8.22
C TRP A 352 -13.67 17.20 8.63
N GLY A 353 -12.86 16.97 9.65
CA GLY A 353 -11.70 17.77 10.03
C GLY A 353 -10.52 16.85 10.30
N ALA A 354 -9.31 17.36 10.29
CA ALA A 354 -8.11 16.59 10.55
C ALA A 354 -7.30 17.19 11.71
N THR A 355 -6.68 16.34 12.51
CA THR A 355 -5.77 16.70 13.60
C THR A 355 -4.71 15.61 13.78
N GLU A 356 -3.60 15.89 14.49
CA GLU A 356 -2.48 14.95 14.63
C GLU A 356 -2.91 13.62 15.29
N GLY A 357 -3.87 13.68 16.22
CA GLY A 357 -4.28 12.52 17.01
C GLY A 357 -3.28 12.20 18.13
N PRO A 358 -3.37 10.98 18.71
CA PRO A 358 -2.54 10.61 19.87
C PRO A 358 -1.09 10.32 19.51
N GLN A 359 -0.81 9.94 18.25
CA GLN A 359 0.53 9.56 17.81
C GLN A 359 0.60 9.59 16.28
N GLY A 360 1.74 10.04 15.72
CA GLY A 360 2.00 10.02 14.29
C GLY A 360 2.26 8.60 13.77
N PHE A 361 1.96 8.37 12.50
CA PHE A 361 2.14 7.08 11.84
C PHE A 361 2.25 7.24 10.33
N PHE A 362 2.57 6.17 9.65
CA PHE A 362 2.60 6.04 8.21
C PHE A 362 1.65 4.92 7.77
N TRP A 363 0.94 5.10 6.67
CA TRP A 363 0.12 4.04 6.11
C TRP A 363 0.05 4.10 4.60
N GLY A 364 0.42 2.96 3.96
CA GLY A 364 0.32 2.80 2.52
C GLY A 364 1.43 3.53 1.78
N GLY A 365 1.08 4.12 0.67
CA GLY A 365 2.00 4.66 -0.32
C GLY A 365 2.21 3.70 -1.47
N THR A 366 2.33 4.28 -2.64
CA THR A 366 2.45 3.55 -3.89
C THR A 366 3.74 3.94 -4.58
N TRP A 367 4.56 2.94 -4.92
CA TRP A 367 5.78 3.14 -5.70
C TRP A 367 5.56 2.71 -7.14
N ILE A 368 6.05 3.53 -8.04
CA ILE A 368 6.11 3.28 -9.48
C ILE A 368 7.42 2.57 -9.75
N CYS A 369 7.34 1.34 -10.25
CA CYS A 369 8.48 0.48 -10.54
C CYS A 369 8.56 0.18 -12.04
N GLY A 370 9.74 0.30 -12.63
CA GLY A 370 10.01 -0.21 -13.97
C GLY A 370 10.26 -1.71 -13.93
N ALA A 371 9.67 -2.46 -14.85
CA ALA A 371 9.94 -3.88 -14.97
C ALA A 371 11.25 -4.14 -15.72
N THR A 372 12.07 -5.04 -15.20
CA THR A 372 13.29 -5.47 -15.90
C THR A 372 12.93 -6.10 -17.25
N GLY A 373 13.55 -5.64 -18.31
CA GLY A 373 13.27 -6.11 -19.66
C GLY A 373 12.10 -5.41 -20.36
N THR A 374 11.58 -4.31 -19.80
CA THR A 374 10.67 -3.41 -20.53
C THR A 374 11.28 -2.99 -21.86
N ASP A 375 10.47 -2.87 -22.88
CA ASP A 375 10.87 -2.31 -24.19
C ASP A 375 10.47 -0.84 -24.36
N ASN A 376 9.93 -0.22 -23.30
CA ASN A 376 9.52 1.18 -23.24
C ASN A 376 10.23 1.96 -22.11
N ALA A 377 11.51 1.70 -21.87
CA ALA A 377 12.28 2.27 -20.76
C ALA A 377 12.26 3.81 -20.72
N SER A 378 12.27 4.46 -21.90
CA SER A 378 12.20 5.93 -22.00
C SER A 378 10.89 6.47 -21.46
N LEU A 379 9.78 5.81 -21.75
CA LEU A 379 8.44 6.22 -21.24
C LEU A 379 8.28 5.92 -19.75
N VAL A 380 8.81 4.79 -19.27
CA VAL A 380 8.87 4.48 -17.82
C VAL A 380 9.57 5.60 -17.07
N LYS A 381 10.77 6.03 -17.55
CA LYS A 381 11.52 7.14 -16.97
C LYS A 381 10.71 8.43 -16.95
N ASP A 382 10.11 8.80 -18.08
CA ASP A 382 9.39 10.08 -18.22
C ASP A 382 8.18 10.11 -17.29
N ILE A 383 7.41 9.02 -17.21
CA ILE A 383 6.27 8.90 -16.28
C ILE A 383 6.75 9.03 -14.83
N ILE A 384 7.80 8.30 -14.43
CA ILE A 384 8.32 8.40 -13.06
C ILE A 384 8.69 9.85 -12.75
N LEU A 385 9.50 10.50 -13.59
CA LEU A 385 9.96 11.86 -13.33
C LEU A 385 8.80 12.87 -13.29
N LYS A 386 7.88 12.82 -14.24
CA LYS A 386 6.74 13.75 -14.27
C LYS A 386 5.81 13.56 -13.09
N MET A 387 5.45 12.32 -12.79
CA MET A 387 4.47 12.02 -11.75
C MET A 387 5.04 12.08 -10.32
N THR A 388 6.36 12.25 -10.15
CA THR A 388 6.98 12.23 -8.81
C THR A 388 7.93 13.39 -8.53
N THR A 389 8.38 14.15 -9.55
CA THR A 389 9.36 15.21 -9.37
C THR A 389 8.97 16.56 -9.99
N ASP A 390 8.04 16.58 -10.94
CA ASP A 390 7.54 17.83 -11.53
C ASP A 390 6.70 18.57 -10.50
N GLU A 391 7.20 19.72 -10.03
CA GLU A 391 6.59 20.47 -8.93
C GLU A 391 5.21 21.01 -9.30
N ASP A 392 4.97 21.38 -10.55
CA ASP A 392 3.69 21.92 -11.00
C ASP A 392 2.65 20.79 -11.05
N ILE A 393 2.98 19.63 -11.63
CA ILE A 393 2.10 18.45 -11.62
C ILE A 393 1.80 18.00 -10.18
N MET A 394 2.82 17.97 -9.32
CA MET A 394 2.63 17.60 -7.91
C MET A 394 1.67 18.55 -7.19
N LYS A 395 1.74 19.87 -7.44
CA LYS A 395 0.78 20.84 -6.90
C LYS A 395 -0.62 20.67 -7.47
N GLU A 396 -0.74 20.36 -8.76
CA GLU A 396 -2.03 20.07 -9.38
C GLU A 396 -2.71 18.86 -8.72
N ILE A 397 -1.97 17.77 -8.46
CA ILE A 397 -2.47 16.60 -7.72
C ILE A 397 -2.96 17.01 -6.32
N VAL A 398 -2.21 17.83 -5.58
CA VAL A 398 -2.66 18.32 -4.26
C VAL A 398 -3.99 19.04 -4.34
N VAL A 399 -4.16 19.91 -5.34
CA VAL A 399 -5.37 20.74 -5.49
C VAL A 399 -6.57 19.92 -5.97
N ALA A 400 -6.36 19.01 -6.91
CA ALA A 400 -7.42 18.21 -7.51
C ALA A 400 -7.89 17.07 -6.61
N ASP A 401 -6.94 16.44 -5.93
CA ASP A 401 -7.15 15.17 -5.25
C ASP A 401 -7.02 15.23 -3.71
N ASP A 402 -6.81 16.44 -3.15
CA ASP A 402 -6.54 16.63 -1.70
C ASP A 402 -5.41 15.69 -1.19
N ASP A 403 -4.44 15.32 -2.04
CA ASP A 403 -3.40 14.35 -1.73
C ASP A 403 -2.18 15.00 -1.05
N PHE A 404 -1.33 14.19 -0.42
CA PHE A 404 -0.03 14.60 0.11
C PHE A 404 1.08 13.97 -0.74
N VAL A 405 1.69 14.79 -1.60
CA VAL A 405 2.67 14.32 -2.58
C VAL A 405 4.09 14.24 -2.03
N ASN A 406 4.89 13.34 -2.59
CA ASN A 406 6.28 13.11 -2.20
C ASN A 406 7.25 14.13 -2.83
N ASN A 407 6.97 15.41 -2.62
CA ASN A 407 7.80 16.52 -3.10
C ASN A 407 7.80 17.64 -2.05
N LYS A 408 8.91 17.76 -1.28
CA LYS A 408 9.02 18.71 -0.17
C LYS A 408 8.74 20.17 -0.58
N PRO A 409 9.37 20.71 -1.64
CA PRO A 409 9.07 22.08 -2.06
C PRO A 409 7.61 22.31 -2.43
N ALA A 410 6.98 21.38 -3.15
CA ALA A 410 5.57 21.46 -3.49
C ALA A 410 4.71 21.48 -2.22
N MET A 411 4.97 20.58 -1.27
CA MET A 411 4.22 20.50 -0.03
C MET A 411 4.40 21.72 0.86
N GLU A 412 5.62 22.23 1.01
CA GLU A 412 5.90 23.46 1.78
C GLU A 412 5.20 24.68 1.17
N ALA A 413 5.22 24.80 -0.17
CA ALA A 413 4.54 25.86 -0.88
C ALA A 413 3.01 25.80 -0.68
N MET A 414 2.42 24.62 -0.85
CA MET A 414 0.98 24.40 -0.67
C MET A 414 0.54 24.54 0.80
N ALA A 415 1.37 24.14 1.76
CA ALA A 415 1.12 24.34 3.18
C ALA A 415 1.07 25.84 3.56
N ALA A 416 1.87 26.66 2.91
CA ALA A 416 1.90 28.12 3.10
C ALA A 416 0.81 28.85 2.29
N ASP A 417 0.19 28.20 1.32
CA ASP A 417 -0.86 28.82 0.49
C ASP A 417 -2.18 28.91 1.27
N THR A 418 -2.54 30.12 1.67
CA THR A 418 -3.80 30.40 2.38
C THR A 418 -5.05 30.30 1.49
N SER A 419 -4.88 30.20 0.18
CA SER A 419 -5.99 30.02 -0.76
C SER A 419 -6.37 28.54 -0.95
N TYR A 420 -5.43 27.59 -0.64
CA TYR A 420 -5.73 26.18 -0.69
C TYR A 420 -6.63 25.78 0.48
N GLN A 421 -7.71 25.09 0.16
CA GLN A 421 -8.72 24.64 1.10
C GLN A 421 -9.25 23.27 0.66
N SER A 422 -9.07 22.26 1.50
CA SER A 422 -9.69 20.96 1.28
C SER A 422 -11.21 21.07 1.43
N LYS A 423 -11.93 20.65 0.40
CA LYS A 423 -13.40 20.60 0.43
C LYS A 423 -13.90 19.56 1.43
N VAL A 424 -13.28 18.41 1.47
CA VAL A 424 -13.62 17.29 2.35
C VAL A 424 -13.44 17.67 3.82
N LEU A 425 -12.41 18.49 4.12
CA LEU A 425 -12.09 18.93 5.47
C LEU A 425 -12.74 20.29 5.84
N GLY A 426 -13.80 20.69 5.13
CA GLY A 426 -14.56 21.92 5.45
C GLY A 426 -13.74 23.19 5.31
N GLY A 427 -12.83 23.26 4.37
CA GLY A 427 -11.96 24.39 4.11
C GLY A 427 -10.65 24.41 4.91
N GLN A 428 -10.36 23.36 5.70
CA GLN A 428 -9.08 23.25 6.38
C GLN A 428 -7.94 22.98 5.38
N ASN A 429 -6.78 23.66 5.54
CA ASN A 429 -5.52 23.25 4.92
C ASN A 429 -4.75 22.37 5.90
N PRO A 430 -4.65 21.03 5.69
CA PRO A 430 -3.98 20.11 6.60
C PRO A 430 -2.49 19.97 6.32
N LEU A 431 -1.95 20.54 5.24
CA LEU A 431 -0.66 20.18 4.68
C LEU A 431 0.52 20.49 5.61
N ALA A 432 0.46 21.57 6.39
CA ALA A 432 1.50 21.87 7.38
C ALA A 432 1.60 20.74 8.45
N MET A 433 0.47 20.18 8.85
CA MET A 433 0.43 19.04 9.79
C MET A 433 0.99 17.78 9.15
N PHE A 434 0.61 17.48 7.92
CA PHE A 434 1.17 16.35 7.17
C PHE A 434 2.68 16.49 6.95
N CYS A 435 3.19 17.69 6.59
CA CYS A 435 4.63 17.93 6.47
C CYS A 435 5.36 17.63 7.77
N ALA A 436 4.83 18.12 8.90
CA ALA A 436 5.42 17.88 10.22
C ALA A 436 5.37 16.41 10.63
N GLY A 437 4.33 15.68 10.22
CA GLY A 437 4.21 14.23 10.40
C GLY A 437 5.24 13.47 9.58
N ALA A 438 5.39 13.79 8.29
CA ALA A 438 6.30 13.13 7.35
C ALA A 438 7.77 13.19 7.81
N GLU A 439 8.20 14.29 8.43
CA GLU A 439 9.58 14.42 8.95
C GLU A 439 9.85 13.54 10.19
N LYS A 440 8.83 12.95 10.80
CA LYS A 440 8.95 12.09 11.99
C LYS A 440 8.84 10.60 11.68
N ILE A 441 8.56 10.22 10.44
CA ILE A 441 8.37 8.82 10.05
C ILE A 441 9.71 8.09 10.11
N ASP A 442 9.74 6.98 10.85
CA ASP A 442 10.84 6.04 10.96
C ASP A 442 10.37 4.64 10.56
N LEU A 443 10.88 4.12 9.45
CA LEU A 443 10.53 2.82 8.90
C LEU A 443 11.66 1.79 9.08
N SER A 444 12.59 2.02 10.01
CA SER A 444 13.76 1.15 10.27
C SER A 444 13.40 -0.27 10.71
N ASN A 445 12.18 -0.46 11.24
CA ASN A 445 11.65 -1.75 11.67
C ASN A 445 10.85 -2.51 10.59
N LEU A 446 10.73 -1.97 9.36
CA LEU A 446 10.09 -2.70 8.27
C LEU A 446 10.88 -3.96 7.88
N SER A 447 10.15 -5.00 7.48
CA SER A 447 10.70 -6.27 7.02
C SER A 447 9.80 -6.93 5.96
N ALA A 448 10.36 -7.88 5.21
CA ALA A 448 9.60 -8.65 4.21
C ALA A 448 8.49 -9.54 4.82
N TYR A 449 8.46 -9.68 6.13
CA TYR A 449 7.45 -10.46 6.86
C TYR A 449 6.25 -9.62 7.30
N ASP A 450 6.31 -8.29 7.18
CA ASP A 450 5.33 -7.38 7.78
C ASP A 450 3.91 -7.62 7.26
N GLN A 451 3.73 -7.76 5.95
CA GLN A 451 2.42 -8.03 5.39
C GLN A 451 1.78 -9.26 6.02
N GLY A 452 2.49 -10.41 5.94
CA GLY A 452 1.95 -11.66 6.43
C GLY A 452 1.74 -11.67 7.94
N CYS A 453 2.67 -11.10 8.71
CA CYS A 453 2.51 -11.03 10.17
C CYS A 453 1.38 -10.10 10.57
N ASN A 454 1.24 -8.92 9.94
CA ASN A 454 0.16 -7.98 10.23
C ASN A 454 -1.23 -8.56 9.87
N GLU A 455 -1.37 -9.23 8.72
CA GLU A 455 -2.61 -9.88 8.30
C GLU A 455 -3.02 -10.98 9.28
N GLU A 456 -2.10 -11.90 9.58
CA GLU A 456 -2.38 -13.03 10.49
C GLU A 456 -2.65 -12.54 11.92
N PHE A 457 -1.96 -11.49 12.38
CA PHE A 457 -2.17 -10.95 13.72
C PHE A 457 -3.55 -10.31 13.86
N GLN A 458 -3.95 -9.44 12.94
CA GLN A 458 -5.27 -8.83 12.96
C GLN A 458 -6.39 -9.88 12.82
N HIS A 459 -6.21 -10.84 11.92
CA HIS A 459 -7.17 -11.95 11.74
C HIS A 459 -7.33 -12.80 13.01
N ALA A 460 -6.23 -13.17 13.65
CA ALA A 460 -6.26 -13.94 14.89
C ALA A 460 -6.89 -13.15 16.04
N MET A 461 -6.48 -11.90 16.24
CA MET A 461 -7.00 -11.04 17.31
C MET A 461 -8.48 -10.71 17.16
N LYS A 462 -9.03 -10.68 15.93
CA LYS A 462 -10.46 -10.51 15.69
C LYS A 462 -11.29 -11.57 16.45
N ASN A 463 -10.83 -12.81 16.52
CA ASN A 463 -11.52 -13.86 17.27
C ASN A 463 -11.55 -13.57 18.77
N TYR A 464 -10.49 -13.02 19.34
CA TYR A 464 -10.42 -12.58 20.73
C TYR A 464 -11.33 -11.36 20.97
N PHE A 465 -11.33 -10.38 20.11
CA PHE A 465 -12.19 -9.20 20.22
C PHE A 465 -13.67 -9.57 20.14
N ASP A 466 -14.04 -10.47 19.25
CA ASP A 466 -15.41 -10.98 19.10
C ASP A 466 -15.84 -11.91 20.26
N GLY A 467 -14.95 -12.24 21.20
CA GLY A 467 -15.23 -13.17 22.31
C GLY A 467 -15.39 -14.63 21.89
N LYS A 468 -14.86 -15.00 20.72
CA LYS A 468 -14.91 -16.35 20.15
C LYS A 468 -13.72 -17.22 20.59
N ALA A 469 -12.61 -16.59 21.01
CA ALA A 469 -11.40 -17.25 21.47
C ALA A 469 -10.85 -16.54 22.72
N SER A 470 -10.04 -17.26 23.52
CA SER A 470 -9.18 -16.63 24.52
C SER A 470 -8.02 -15.89 23.85
N LEU A 471 -7.30 -15.05 24.58
CA LEU A 471 -6.09 -14.40 24.05
C LEU A 471 -5.03 -15.45 23.69
N ASP A 472 -4.83 -16.46 24.53
CA ASP A 472 -3.86 -17.54 24.28
C ASP A 472 -4.22 -18.31 22.99
N ASP A 473 -5.50 -18.69 22.81
CA ASP A 473 -5.95 -19.36 21.57
C ASP A 473 -5.77 -18.46 20.32
N ALA A 474 -5.96 -17.17 20.45
CA ALA A 474 -5.75 -16.22 19.34
C ALA A 474 -4.26 -16.06 19.01
N LEU A 475 -3.38 -16.03 20.01
CA LEU A 475 -1.92 -16.01 19.80
C LEU A 475 -1.44 -17.30 19.15
N ASP A 476 -1.93 -18.46 19.60
CA ASP A 476 -1.62 -19.75 18.98
C ASP A 476 -2.07 -19.79 17.50
N LEU A 477 -3.24 -19.21 17.19
CA LEU A 477 -3.73 -19.11 15.81
C LEU A 477 -2.82 -18.20 14.97
N PHE A 478 -2.37 -17.07 15.52
CA PHE A 478 -1.43 -16.16 14.86
C PHE A 478 -0.10 -16.85 14.54
N TYR A 479 0.55 -17.46 15.51
CA TYR A 479 1.82 -18.15 15.29
C TYR A 479 1.69 -19.24 14.24
N LYS A 480 0.63 -20.03 14.31
CA LYS A 480 0.36 -21.08 13.33
C LYS A 480 0.16 -20.50 11.91
N GLY A 481 -0.60 -19.42 11.76
CA GLY A 481 -0.80 -18.76 10.46
C GLY A 481 0.50 -18.25 9.86
N VAL A 482 1.33 -17.60 10.67
CA VAL A 482 2.64 -17.10 10.22
C VAL A 482 3.59 -18.25 9.84
N GLU A 483 3.67 -19.34 10.64
CA GLU A 483 4.51 -20.50 10.34
C GLU A 483 4.01 -21.28 9.11
N GLU A 484 2.71 -21.29 8.83
CA GLU A 484 2.16 -21.86 7.59
C GLU A 484 2.54 -21.00 6.35
N LYS A 485 2.60 -19.68 6.50
CA LYS A 485 2.97 -18.74 5.44
C LYS A 485 4.50 -18.68 5.23
N TYR A 486 5.28 -18.78 6.32
CA TYR A 486 6.74 -18.72 6.37
C TYR A 486 7.32 -19.92 7.14
N PRO A 487 7.46 -21.09 6.51
CA PRO A 487 7.86 -22.33 7.17
C PRO A 487 9.26 -22.34 7.79
N GLU A 488 10.09 -21.34 7.46
CA GLU A 488 11.42 -21.15 8.03
C GLU A 488 11.41 -20.47 9.41
N LEU A 489 10.28 -19.88 9.80
CA LEU A 489 10.14 -19.17 11.08
C LEU A 489 9.69 -20.09 12.21
N THR A 490 10.01 -19.70 13.43
CA THR A 490 9.56 -20.32 14.68
C THR A 490 9.16 -19.26 15.69
N HIS A 491 8.44 -19.60 16.73
CA HIS A 491 8.10 -18.72 17.86
C HIS A 491 8.70 -19.19 19.17
#